data_2914aeed67df0eba166ae98916c48b10
#
_entry.id   2914aeed67df0eba166ae98916c48b10
#
_cell.length_a   1.000
_cell.length_b   1.000
_cell.length_c   1.000
_cell.angle_alpha   90.00
_cell.angle_beta   90.00
_cell.angle_gamma   90.00
#
_symmetry.space_group_name_H-M   'P 1'
#
loop_
_entity.id
_entity.type
_entity.pdbx_description
1 polymer ?
#
loop_
_entity_poly.entity_id
_entity_poly.type
_entity_poly.pdbx_seq_one_letter_code
_entity_poly.pdbx_strand_id
1 'polypeptide(L)'
;MKYKIEKNTVQETLIIPLYSRKLCSELYPNLYRDEMAVHLINQIDYDFSQVEKKSHGLMQRFGSLEVAMRQNDLAWEVQNYLADHPDAAVVNLGCGLDGTGRACDNGSCKIYNLDFPDVIAVRNQLLPAGDREENIPCNLNDTEWFTKIDASEGAIFFASGVFYYFLTEQVRTLIQAMADSFPGGVLVFDAANRTAVKMIAKTWLRSAKIQDVGAYFAVSDAKSELSTWDSRLQVTSRGYMLGYNDLRDPSVSGLFRFLAKTGDRIMKMQIVRICFGQR
;
A
#
# COMPACT_ATOMS: atom_id res chain seq x y z
N MET A 1 0.73 -26.51 -10.73
CA MET A 1 -0.55 -26.58 -9.95
C MET A 1 -0.89 -25.16 -9.55
N LYS A 2 -2.16 -24.73 -9.68
CA LYS A 2 -2.54 -23.37 -9.26
C LYS A 2 -2.74 -23.31 -7.74
N TYR A 3 -2.39 -22.19 -7.11
CA TYR A 3 -2.61 -21.97 -5.69
C TYR A 3 -4.09 -21.68 -5.42
N LYS A 4 -4.68 -22.44 -4.50
CA LYS A 4 -6.08 -22.27 -4.11
C LYS A 4 -6.19 -21.29 -2.95
N ILE A 5 -6.85 -20.15 -3.19
CA ILE A 5 -7.14 -19.15 -2.15
C ILE A 5 -8.24 -19.68 -1.22
N GLU A 6 -8.03 -19.56 0.07
CA GLU A 6 -9.04 -19.87 1.08
C GLU A 6 -10.08 -18.75 1.15
N LYS A 7 -11.33 -19.10 0.82
CA LYS A 7 -12.45 -18.14 0.86
C LYS A 7 -12.83 -17.78 2.28
N ASN A 8 -13.31 -16.55 2.47
CA ASN A 8 -13.70 -15.98 3.78
C ASN A 8 -12.54 -15.89 4.79
N THR A 9 -11.30 -15.79 4.30
CA THR A 9 -10.10 -15.54 5.10
C THR A 9 -9.41 -14.26 4.65
N VAL A 10 -8.37 -13.84 5.35
CA VAL A 10 -7.52 -12.71 4.96
C VAL A 10 -6.91 -12.93 3.57
N GLN A 11 -6.66 -14.18 3.15
CA GLN A 11 -6.14 -14.48 1.81
C GLN A 11 -7.06 -13.95 0.69
N GLU A 12 -8.37 -13.94 0.88
CA GLU A 12 -9.29 -13.42 -0.15
C GLU A 12 -9.14 -11.89 -0.34
N THR A 13 -8.66 -11.17 0.67
CA THR A 13 -8.39 -9.72 0.55
C THR A 13 -7.26 -9.41 -0.41
N LEU A 14 -6.33 -10.35 -0.62
CA LEU A 14 -5.20 -10.21 -1.54
C LEU A 14 -5.64 -10.14 -3.01
N ILE A 15 -6.78 -10.76 -3.32
CA ILE A 15 -7.28 -10.89 -4.70
C ILE A 15 -7.71 -9.53 -5.28
N ILE A 16 -8.34 -8.69 -4.47
CA ILE A 16 -8.92 -7.42 -4.97
C ILE A 16 -7.83 -6.45 -5.44
N PRO A 17 -6.80 -6.12 -4.63
CA PRO A 17 -5.71 -5.25 -5.09
C PRO A 17 -4.93 -5.86 -6.25
N LEU A 18 -4.68 -7.17 -6.21
CA LEU A 18 -3.95 -7.88 -7.26
C LEU A 18 -4.70 -7.79 -8.60
N TYR A 19 -6.01 -8.08 -8.60
CA TYR A 19 -6.84 -7.98 -9.81
C TYR A 19 -6.95 -6.53 -10.31
N SER A 20 -7.05 -5.56 -9.41
CA SER A 20 -7.10 -4.13 -9.76
C SER A 20 -5.83 -3.68 -10.47
N ARG A 21 -4.66 -4.13 -10.02
CA ARG A 21 -3.37 -3.84 -10.67
C ARG A 21 -3.27 -4.48 -12.06
N LYS A 22 -3.66 -5.76 -12.18
CA LYS A 22 -3.78 -6.41 -13.50
C LYS A 22 -4.69 -5.61 -14.42
N LEU A 23 -5.89 -5.28 -13.98
CA LEU A 23 -6.87 -4.54 -14.79
C LEU A 23 -6.33 -3.16 -15.22
N CYS A 24 -5.65 -2.45 -14.32
CA CYS A 24 -5.02 -1.17 -14.63
C CYS A 24 -3.92 -1.33 -15.68
N SER A 25 -3.07 -2.35 -15.56
CA SER A 25 -2.02 -2.66 -16.55
C SER A 25 -2.58 -2.93 -17.94
N GLU A 26 -3.76 -3.55 -18.02
CA GLU A 26 -4.46 -3.83 -19.29
C GLU A 26 -5.14 -2.58 -19.88
N LEU A 27 -5.76 -1.76 -19.03
CA LEU A 27 -6.52 -0.58 -19.47
C LEU A 27 -5.65 0.65 -19.72
N TYR A 28 -4.53 0.79 -18.99
CA TYR A 28 -3.68 1.98 -18.99
C TYR A 28 -2.19 1.64 -19.10
N PRO A 29 -1.76 0.87 -20.14
CA PRO A 29 -0.41 0.29 -20.22
C PRO A 29 0.73 1.32 -20.33
N ASN A 30 0.43 2.54 -20.74
CA ASN A 30 1.42 3.63 -20.79
C ASN A 30 1.60 4.33 -19.43
N LEU A 31 0.62 4.19 -18.54
CA LEU A 31 0.61 4.84 -17.23
C LEU A 31 1.08 3.89 -16.12
N TYR A 32 0.72 2.62 -16.24
CA TYR A 32 1.01 1.60 -15.24
C TYR A 32 1.23 0.23 -15.87
N ARG A 33 2.29 -0.45 -15.46
CA ARG A 33 2.57 -1.85 -15.82
C ARG A 33 2.97 -2.63 -14.58
N ASP A 34 2.25 -3.71 -14.34
CA ASP A 34 2.56 -4.70 -13.30
C ASP A 34 2.46 -6.11 -13.91
N GLU A 35 3.54 -6.53 -14.57
CA GLU A 35 3.62 -7.86 -15.18
C GLU A 35 3.54 -8.96 -14.13
N MET A 36 4.00 -8.67 -12.91
CA MET A 36 3.93 -9.58 -11.79
C MET A 36 2.48 -9.83 -11.36
N ALA A 37 1.65 -8.79 -11.26
CA ALA A 37 0.23 -8.96 -10.96
C ALA A 37 -0.48 -9.80 -12.02
N VAL A 38 -0.16 -9.57 -13.31
CA VAL A 38 -0.69 -10.38 -14.42
C VAL A 38 -0.25 -11.84 -14.29
N HIS A 39 1.01 -12.10 -13.97
CA HIS A 39 1.54 -13.44 -13.79
C HIS A 39 0.91 -14.16 -12.59
N LEU A 40 0.83 -13.49 -11.44
CA LEU A 40 0.27 -14.05 -10.21
C LEU A 40 -1.20 -14.44 -10.35
N ILE A 41 -2.02 -13.62 -11.01
CA ILE A 41 -3.44 -13.95 -11.28
C ILE A 41 -3.57 -15.28 -12.03
N ASN A 42 -2.67 -15.60 -12.94
CA ASN A 42 -2.69 -16.85 -13.70
C ASN A 42 -2.29 -18.07 -12.86
N GLN A 43 -1.59 -17.87 -11.74
CA GLN A 43 -1.17 -18.92 -10.82
C GLN A 43 -2.21 -19.22 -9.72
N ILE A 44 -3.23 -18.39 -9.59
CA ILE A 44 -4.26 -18.51 -8.55
C ILE A 44 -5.47 -19.27 -9.08
N ASP A 45 -5.95 -20.24 -8.31
CA ASP A 45 -7.21 -20.95 -8.52
C ASP A 45 -8.32 -20.22 -7.73
N TYR A 46 -8.92 -19.23 -8.39
CA TYR A 46 -10.02 -18.44 -7.85
C TYR A 46 -11.02 -18.12 -8.96
N ASP A 47 -12.30 -18.10 -8.64
CA ASP A 47 -13.35 -17.71 -9.58
C ASP A 47 -13.43 -16.19 -9.74
N PHE A 48 -12.72 -15.66 -10.73
CA PHE A 48 -12.71 -14.24 -11.08
C PHE A 48 -13.97 -13.77 -11.81
N SER A 49 -14.90 -14.65 -12.20
CA SER A 49 -16.05 -14.33 -13.05
C SER A 49 -16.91 -13.17 -12.53
N GLN A 50 -17.05 -13.05 -11.20
CA GLN A 50 -17.81 -11.96 -10.58
C GLN A 50 -17.05 -10.63 -10.64
N VAL A 51 -15.74 -10.67 -10.51
CA VAL A 51 -14.87 -9.49 -10.60
C VAL A 51 -14.80 -9.03 -12.06
N GLU A 52 -14.64 -9.96 -12.99
CA GLU A 52 -14.60 -9.71 -14.43
C GLU A 52 -15.90 -9.08 -14.96
N LYS A 53 -17.06 -9.60 -14.57
CA LYS A 53 -18.36 -9.00 -14.94
C LYS A 53 -18.47 -7.53 -14.50
N LYS A 54 -17.86 -7.17 -13.38
CA LYS A 54 -17.87 -5.80 -12.87
C LYS A 54 -16.75 -4.94 -13.46
N SER A 55 -15.71 -5.54 -14.05
CA SER A 55 -14.50 -4.84 -14.54
C SER A 55 -14.78 -3.80 -15.61
N HIS A 56 -15.84 -3.97 -16.39
CA HIS A 56 -16.29 -3.01 -17.40
C HIS A 56 -17.01 -1.79 -16.81
N GLY A 57 -17.43 -1.86 -15.54
CA GLY A 57 -18.11 -0.76 -14.86
C GLY A 57 -17.18 0.42 -14.58
N LEU A 58 -17.72 1.64 -14.70
CA LEU A 58 -16.99 2.89 -14.51
C LEU A 58 -16.26 2.93 -13.15
N MET A 59 -16.94 2.55 -12.07
CA MET A 59 -16.39 2.57 -10.72
C MET A 59 -15.25 1.55 -10.54
N GLN A 60 -15.35 0.37 -11.16
CA GLN A 60 -14.29 -0.64 -11.09
C GLN A 60 -13.04 -0.19 -11.87
N ARG A 61 -13.22 0.41 -13.03
CA ARG A 61 -12.12 0.97 -13.83
C ARG A 61 -11.43 2.12 -13.11
N PHE A 62 -12.20 3.01 -12.49
CA PHE A 62 -11.64 4.10 -11.69
C PHE A 62 -10.93 3.56 -10.44
N GLY A 63 -11.53 2.63 -9.70
CA GLY A 63 -10.91 2.00 -8.53
C GLY A 63 -9.63 1.22 -8.87
N SER A 64 -9.54 0.60 -10.06
CA SER A 64 -8.28 -0.03 -10.51
C SER A 64 -7.18 1.01 -10.75
N LEU A 65 -7.53 2.17 -11.30
CA LEU A 65 -6.61 3.28 -11.47
C LEU A 65 -6.14 3.83 -10.11
N GLU A 66 -7.05 3.98 -9.14
CA GLU A 66 -6.70 4.42 -7.78
C GLU A 66 -5.69 3.47 -7.11
N VAL A 67 -5.96 2.16 -7.14
CA VAL A 67 -5.07 1.15 -6.54
C VAL A 67 -3.67 1.16 -7.17
N ALA A 68 -3.62 1.26 -8.49
CA ALA A 68 -2.37 1.24 -9.24
C ALA A 68 -1.56 2.53 -9.04
N MET A 69 -2.22 3.69 -9.11
CA MET A 69 -1.53 4.98 -8.91
C MET A 69 -1.03 5.15 -7.50
N ARG A 70 -1.76 4.65 -6.49
CA ARG A 70 -1.27 4.60 -5.12
C ARG A 70 0.05 3.84 -5.02
N GLN A 71 0.15 2.70 -5.69
CA GLN A 71 1.39 1.92 -5.71
C GLN A 71 2.52 2.69 -6.39
N ASN A 72 2.26 3.36 -7.52
CA ASN A 72 3.23 4.21 -8.18
C ASN A 72 3.70 5.36 -7.29
N ASP A 73 2.78 6.02 -6.59
CA ASP A 73 3.08 7.15 -5.73
C ASP A 73 3.96 6.72 -4.53
N LEU A 74 3.65 5.57 -3.92
CA LEU A 74 4.49 4.99 -2.87
C LEU A 74 5.86 4.52 -3.41
N ALA A 75 5.89 3.92 -4.59
CA ALA A 75 7.15 3.54 -5.25
C ALA A 75 8.02 4.76 -5.54
N TRP A 76 7.42 5.88 -5.95
CA TRP A 76 8.14 7.14 -6.15
C TRP A 76 8.80 7.63 -4.84
N GLU A 77 8.08 7.58 -3.71
CA GLU A 77 8.63 7.97 -2.41
C GLU A 77 9.80 7.05 -1.99
N VAL A 78 9.67 5.74 -2.23
CA VAL A 78 10.75 4.77 -1.96
C VAL A 78 11.97 5.05 -2.82
N GLN A 79 11.79 5.22 -4.14
CA GLN A 79 12.88 5.49 -5.09
C GLN A 79 13.57 6.82 -4.80
N ASN A 80 12.80 7.86 -4.44
CA ASN A 80 13.34 9.16 -4.08
C ASN A 80 14.17 9.09 -2.78
N TYR A 81 13.76 8.28 -1.79
CA TYR A 81 14.56 8.04 -0.59
C TYR A 81 15.85 7.26 -0.90
N LEU A 82 15.77 6.22 -1.73
CA LEU A 82 16.92 5.41 -2.12
C LEU A 82 17.95 6.18 -2.97
N ALA A 83 17.55 7.27 -3.63
CA ALA A 83 18.49 8.12 -4.36
C ALA A 83 19.54 8.77 -3.41
N ASP A 84 19.14 9.08 -2.19
CA ASP A 84 20.02 9.67 -1.16
C ASP A 84 20.58 8.60 -0.19
N HIS A 85 19.92 7.43 -0.08
CA HIS A 85 20.25 6.33 0.84
C HIS A 85 20.24 4.98 0.10
N PRO A 86 21.19 4.70 -0.80
CA PRO A 86 21.14 3.55 -1.71
C PRO A 86 21.16 2.19 -1.01
N ASP A 87 21.77 2.08 0.16
CA ASP A 87 21.93 0.83 0.92
C ASP A 87 20.87 0.65 2.01
N ALA A 88 19.88 1.54 2.06
CA ALA A 88 18.85 1.56 3.12
C ALA A 88 17.94 0.32 3.07
N ALA A 89 17.29 0.06 4.20
CA ALA A 89 16.19 -0.89 4.29
C ALA A 89 14.91 -0.33 3.65
N VAL A 90 14.28 -1.10 2.77
CA VAL A 90 12.95 -0.85 2.21
C VAL A 90 11.96 -1.81 2.85
N VAL A 91 11.04 -1.31 3.65
CA VAL A 91 10.15 -2.14 4.47
C VAL A 91 8.70 -1.97 4.05
N ASN A 92 8.11 -3.04 3.49
CA ASN A 92 6.72 -3.09 3.05
C ASN A 92 5.83 -3.60 4.18
N LEU A 93 5.06 -2.73 4.80
CA LEU A 93 4.15 -3.05 5.90
C LEU A 93 2.79 -3.50 5.36
N GLY A 94 2.36 -4.72 5.70
CA GLY A 94 1.15 -5.32 5.16
C GLY A 94 1.28 -5.63 3.67
N CYS A 95 2.36 -6.32 3.32
CA CYS A 95 2.83 -6.48 1.95
C CYS A 95 1.88 -7.27 1.02
N GLY A 96 1.05 -8.16 1.55
CA GLY A 96 0.21 -9.02 0.73
C GLY A 96 0.97 -9.67 -0.43
N LEU A 97 0.43 -9.55 -1.64
CA LEU A 97 1.08 -9.94 -2.90
C LEU A 97 1.61 -8.70 -3.67
N ASP A 98 1.98 -7.64 -2.95
CA ASP A 98 2.57 -6.44 -3.53
C ASP A 98 4.06 -6.66 -3.83
N GLY A 99 4.51 -6.23 -5.00
CA GLY A 99 5.90 -6.31 -5.47
C GLY A 99 6.60 -4.95 -5.52
N THR A 100 6.04 -3.90 -4.91
CA THR A 100 6.59 -2.53 -4.97
C THR A 100 8.02 -2.47 -4.46
N GLY A 101 8.33 -3.13 -3.33
CA GLY A 101 9.70 -3.19 -2.82
C GLY A 101 10.68 -3.72 -3.85
N ARG A 102 10.34 -4.87 -4.48
CA ARG A 102 11.15 -5.49 -5.56
C ARG A 102 11.28 -4.58 -6.79
N ALA A 103 10.21 -3.88 -7.16
CA ALA A 103 10.24 -2.95 -8.29
C ALA A 103 11.12 -1.71 -8.02
N CYS A 104 11.37 -1.39 -6.75
CA CYS A 104 12.26 -0.31 -6.33
C CYS A 104 13.70 -0.76 -6.06
N ASP A 105 14.02 -2.07 -6.21
CA ASP A 105 15.36 -2.60 -5.96
C ASP A 105 16.41 -1.93 -6.85
N ASN A 106 17.34 -1.23 -6.22
CA ASN A 106 18.44 -0.53 -6.87
C ASN A 106 19.75 -1.34 -6.98
N GLY A 107 19.71 -2.62 -6.55
CA GLY A 107 20.86 -3.51 -6.51
C GLY A 107 21.67 -3.49 -5.21
N SER A 108 21.40 -2.57 -4.30
CA SER A 108 22.11 -2.40 -3.01
C SER A 108 21.16 -2.53 -1.80
N CYS A 109 19.95 -1.99 -1.88
CA CYS A 109 19.01 -1.95 -0.76
C CYS A 109 18.58 -3.34 -0.29
N LYS A 110 18.20 -3.45 0.98
CA LYS A 110 17.58 -4.63 1.57
C LYS A 110 16.06 -4.45 1.60
N ILE A 111 15.32 -5.48 1.23
CA ILE A 111 13.86 -5.42 1.12
C ILE A 111 13.23 -6.37 2.14
N TYR A 112 12.34 -5.83 2.96
CA TYR A 112 11.60 -6.59 3.98
C TYR A 112 10.11 -6.50 3.70
N ASN A 113 9.45 -7.65 3.55
CA ASN A 113 8.02 -7.74 3.29
C ASN A 113 7.32 -8.32 4.52
N LEU A 114 6.52 -7.52 5.20
CA LEU A 114 5.89 -7.85 6.47
C LEU A 114 4.39 -8.03 6.31
N ASP A 115 3.87 -9.15 6.82
CA ASP A 115 2.41 -9.40 6.90
C ASP A 115 2.11 -10.52 7.90
N PHE A 116 0.84 -10.83 8.09
CA PHE A 116 0.41 -11.97 8.91
C PHE A 116 1.01 -13.29 8.42
N PRO A 117 1.24 -14.27 9.32
CA PRO A 117 1.86 -15.54 8.97
C PRO A 117 1.20 -16.31 7.83
N ASP A 118 -0.13 -16.31 7.76
CA ASP A 118 -0.90 -16.95 6.70
C ASP A 118 -0.75 -16.24 5.35
N VAL A 119 -0.65 -14.91 5.34
CA VAL A 119 -0.36 -14.11 4.14
C VAL A 119 1.07 -14.35 3.66
N ILE A 120 2.05 -14.37 4.56
CA ILE A 120 3.45 -14.67 4.21
C ILE A 120 3.59 -16.11 3.68
N ALA A 121 2.82 -17.06 4.19
CA ALA A 121 2.81 -18.42 3.66
C ALA A 121 2.33 -18.46 2.19
N VAL A 122 1.28 -17.71 1.85
CA VAL A 122 0.81 -17.52 0.46
C VAL A 122 1.88 -16.85 -0.38
N ARG A 123 2.45 -15.75 0.13
CA ARG A 123 3.48 -14.97 -0.56
C ARG A 123 4.70 -15.84 -0.89
N ASN A 124 5.20 -16.65 0.05
CA ASN A 124 6.36 -17.52 -0.16
C ASN A 124 6.14 -18.55 -1.29
N GLN A 125 4.90 -18.95 -1.55
CA GLN A 125 4.58 -19.86 -2.64
C GLN A 125 4.39 -19.16 -3.99
N LEU A 126 3.77 -17.99 -4.00
CA LEU A 126 3.43 -17.27 -5.23
C LEU A 126 4.48 -16.24 -5.64
N LEU A 127 5.14 -15.65 -4.65
CA LEU A 127 6.11 -14.56 -4.81
C LEU A 127 7.28 -14.75 -3.82
N PRO A 128 8.09 -15.82 -3.97
CA PRO A 128 9.19 -16.09 -3.05
C PRO A 128 10.19 -14.93 -3.01
N ALA A 129 10.81 -14.72 -1.86
CA ALA A 129 11.81 -13.69 -1.66
C ALA A 129 13.03 -13.91 -2.56
N GLY A 130 13.56 -12.82 -3.12
CA GLY A 130 14.84 -12.81 -3.84
C GLY A 130 16.03 -12.69 -2.90
N ASP A 131 17.24 -12.59 -3.47
CA ASP A 131 18.50 -12.62 -2.70
C ASP A 131 18.62 -11.46 -1.68
N ARG A 132 18.03 -10.29 -1.95
CA ARG A 132 18.02 -9.12 -1.06
C ARG A 132 16.65 -8.89 -0.40
N GLU A 133 15.76 -9.87 -0.48
CA GLU A 133 14.43 -9.78 0.11
C GLU A 133 14.28 -10.75 1.28
N GLU A 134 13.51 -10.35 2.26
CA GLU A 134 13.07 -11.21 3.35
C GLU A 134 11.55 -11.05 3.55
N ASN A 135 10.83 -12.17 3.64
CA ASN A 135 9.42 -12.20 3.96
C ASN A 135 9.27 -12.53 5.45
N ILE A 136 8.80 -11.56 6.25
CA ILE A 136 8.74 -11.63 7.71
C ILE A 136 7.29 -11.81 8.17
N PRO A 137 6.93 -12.98 8.71
CA PRO A 137 5.62 -13.16 9.33
C PRO A 137 5.57 -12.41 10.66
N CYS A 138 4.61 -11.49 10.79
CA CYS A 138 4.39 -10.73 12.03
C CYS A 138 2.98 -10.13 12.10
N ASN A 139 2.61 -9.70 13.29
CA ASN A 139 1.52 -8.74 13.48
C ASN A 139 2.15 -7.35 13.63
N LEU A 140 1.76 -6.38 12.83
CA LEU A 140 2.34 -5.03 12.85
C LEU A 140 2.13 -4.28 14.18
N ASN A 141 1.15 -4.69 15.00
CA ASN A 141 0.96 -4.13 16.33
C ASN A 141 2.03 -4.59 17.34
N ASP A 142 2.77 -5.66 17.04
CA ASP A 142 3.86 -6.12 17.88
C ASP A 142 5.17 -5.44 17.43
N THR A 143 6.06 -5.13 18.36
CA THR A 143 7.32 -4.46 18.02
C THR A 143 8.49 -5.43 17.79
N GLU A 144 8.28 -6.73 17.95
CA GLU A 144 9.33 -7.75 17.78
C GLU A 144 9.96 -7.75 16.39
N TRP A 145 9.20 -7.39 15.36
CA TRP A 145 9.73 -7.33 14.00
C TRP A 145 10.76 -6.21 13.80
N PHE A 146 10.80 -5.18 14.68
CA PHE A 146 11.79 -4.11 14.60
C PHE A 146 13.22 -4.66 14.65
N THR A 147 13.46 -5.68 15.46
CA THR A 147 14.79 -6.30 15.61
C THR A 147 15.26 -7.09 14.40
N LYS A 148 14.36 -7.37 13.45
CA LYS A 148 14.67 -8.09 12.20
C LYS A 148 15.07 -7.13 11.07
N ILE A 149 14.84 -5.84 11.22
CA ILE A 149 15.15 -4.83 10.21
C ILE A 149 16.54 -4.29 10.45
N ASP A 150 17.44 -4.51 9.52
CA ASP A 150 18.75 -3.84 9.52
C ASP A 150 18.61 -2.43 8.91
N ALA A 151 18.48 -1.45 9.77
CA ALA A 151 18.30 -0.05 9.40
C ALA A 151 19.60 0.77 9.60
N SER A 152 20.77 0.12 9.66
CA SER A 152 22.07 0.79 9.90
C SER A 152 22.40 1.87 8.85
N GLU A 153 21.98 1.65 7.61
CA GLU A 153 22.14 2.58 6.48
C GLU A 153 20.86 3.41 6.20
N GLY A 154 19.95 3.49 7.18
CA GLY A 154 18.66 4.16 7.06
C GLY A 154 17.53 3.18 6.73
N ALA A 155 16.29 3.66 6.84
CA ALA A 155 15.13 2.86 6.50
C ALA A 155 13.98 3.71 5.95
N ILE A 156 13.33 3.19 4.90
CA ILE A 156 12.03 3.67 4.45
C ILE A 156 10.98 2.57 4.60
N PHE A 157 9.93 2.90 5.31
CA PHE A 157 8.76 2.06 5.53
C PHE A 157 7.64 2.55 4.63
N PHE A 158 6.90 1.64 3.98
CA PHE A 158 5.72 2.02 3.24
C PHE A 158 4.56 1.06 3.51
N ALA A 159 3.34 1.62 3.51
CA ALA A 159 2.10 0.87 3.73
C ALA A 159 1.06 1.27 2.68
N SER A 160 0.58 0.31 1.90
CA SER A 160 -0.38 0.50 0.82
C SER A 160 -1.73 -0.08 1.15
N GLY A 161 -2.70 0.76 1.58
CA GLY A 161 -4.05 0.32 1.93
C GLY A 161 -4.15 -0.47 3.23
N VAL A 162 -3.24 -0.25 4.17
CA VAL A 162 -3.09 -1.06 5.39
C VAL A 162 -3.69 -0.37 6.61
N PHE A 163 -3.32 0.86 6.88
CA PHE A 163 -3.69 1.52 8.14
C PHE A 163 -5.18 1.81 8.29
N TYR A 164 -5.94 1.80 7.22
CA TYR A 164 -7.41 1.89 7.29
C TYR A 164 -8.05 0.87 8.22
N TYR A 165 -7.44 -0.30 8.37
CA TYR A 165 -7.95 -1.41 9.20
C TYR A 165 -7.57 -1.31 10.67
N PHE A 166 -6.72 -0.36 11.04
CA PHE A 166 -6.24 -0.17 12.40
C PHE A 166 -7.08 0.87 13.15
N LEU A 167 -7.17 0.74 14.46
CA LEU A 167 -7.65 1.82 15.32
C LEU A 167 -6.62 2.97 15.31
N THR A 168 -7.09 4.20 15.46
CA THR A 168 -6.20 5.37 15.48
C THR A 168 -5.10 5.25 16.53
N GLU A 169 -5.42 4.74 17.74
CA GLU A 169 -4.43 4.55 18.79
C GLU A 169 -3.39 3.47 18.46
N GLN A 170 -3.77 2.42 17.72
CA GLN A 170 -2.81 1.42 17.25
C GLN A 170 -1.80 2.03 16.29
N VAL A 171 -2.27 2.83 15.32
CA VAL A 171 -1.39 3.52 14.35
C VAL A 171 -0.49 4.51 15.09
N ARG A 172 -1.04 5.26 16.05
CA ARG A 172 -0.27 6.21 16.86
C ARG A 172 0.84 5.52 17.65
N THR A 173 0.50 4.45 18.37
CA THR A 173 1.46 3.67 19.16
C THR A 173 2.56 3.09 18.27
N LEU A 174 2.18 2.53 17.11
CA LEU A 174 3.14 2.01 16.14
C LEU A 174 4.10 3.09 15.64
N ILE A 175 3.58 4.24 15.20
CA ILE A 175 4.42 5.35 14.69
C ILE A 175 5.35 5.89 15.76
N GLN A 176 4.91 6.02 17.01
CA GLN A 176 5.76 6.45 18.12
C GLN A 176 6.87 5.43 18.40
N ALA A 177 6.53 4.14 18.42
CA ALA A 177 7.52 3.08 18.61
C ALA A 177 8.53 3.01 17.44
N MET A 178 8.07 3.24 16.20
CA MET A 178 8.96 3.34 15.03
C MET A 178 9.90 4.55 15.13
N ALA A 179 9.42 5.71 15.59
CA ALA A 179 10.24 6.90 15.79
C ALA A 179 11.32 6.69 16.88
N ASP A 180 11.03 5.85 17.89
CA ASP A 180 11.99 5.45 18.91
C ASP A 180 13.07 4.50 18.39
N SER A 181 12.68 3.58 17.51
CA SER A 181 13.53 2.47 17.06
C SER A 181 14.32 2.78 15.80
N PHE A 182 13.82 3.69 14.95
CA PHE A 182 14.40 4.02 13.64
C PHE A 182 14.60 5.53 13.48
N PRO A 183 15.45 6.19 14.32
CA PRO A 183 15.72 7.61 14.19
C PRO A 183 16.33 7.93 12.81
N GLY A 184 15.82 8.96 12.14
CA GLY A 184 16.18 9.30 10.75
C GLY A 184 15.44 8.51 9.68
N GLY A 185 14.70 7.49 10.05
CA GLY A 185 13.87 6.71 9.10
C GLY A 185 12.67 7.50 8.59
N VAL A 186 12.02 6.96 7.57
CA VAL A 186 10.86 7.56 6.92
C VAL A 186 9.73 6.54 6.82
N LEU A 187 8.50 6.96 7.12
CA LEU A 187 7.28 6.18 6.88
C LEU A 187 6.42 6.90 5.85
N VAL A 188 5.97 6.18 4.82
CA VAL A 188 5.01 6.68 3.82
C VAL A 188 3.80 5.76 3.72
N PHE A 189 2.61 6.33 3.65
CA PHE A 189 1.37 5.56 3.56
C PHE A 189 0.22 6.37 2.96
N ASP A 190 -0.77 5.69 2.43
CA ASP A 190 -1.98 6.32 1.94
C ASP A 190 -3.00 6.54 3.06
N ALA A 191 -3.63 7.70 3.04
CA ALA A 191 -4.67 8.09 4.00
C ALA A 191 -5.81 8.85 3.31
N ALA A 192 -6.97 8.87 3.95
CA ALA A 192 -8.14 9.60 3.50
C ALA A 192 -9.01 10.03 4.68
N ASN A 193 -9.94 10.95 4.46
CA ASN A 193 -10.84 11.38 5.52
C ASN A 193 -11.89 10.29 5.89
N ARG A 194 -12.57 10.51 7.01
CA ARG A 194 -13.54 9.55 7.56
C ARG A 194 -14.66 9.16 6.59
N THR A 195 -15.08 10.08 5.71
CA THR A 195 -16.11 9.81 4.71
C THR A 195 -15.61 8.82 3.65
N ALA A 196 -14.41 9.03 3.14
CA ALA A 196 -13.77 8.11 2.20
C ALA A 196 -13.51 6.75 2.83
N VAL A 197 -12.98 6.70 4.05
CA VAL A 197 -12.70 5.44 4.77
C VAL A 197 -13.99 4.63 4.98
N LYS A 198 -15.10 5.28 5.38
CA LYS A 198 -16.40 4.61 5.47
C LYS A 198 -16.91 4.10 4.12
N MET A 199 -16.66 4.84 3.03
CA MET A 199 -17.05 4.42 1.68
C MET A 199 -16.21 3.23 1.23
N ILE A 200 -14.91 3.23 1.46
CA ILE A 200 -14.00 2.10 1.21
C ILE A 200 -14.50 0.85 1.95
N ALA A 201 -14.77 0.95 3.25
CA ALA A 201 -15.30 -0.16 4.03
C ALA A 201 -16.61 -0.70 3.45
N LYS A 202 -17.55 0.19 3.08
CA LYS A 202 -18.84 -0.21 2.54
C LYS A 202 -18.75 -0.86 1.15
N THR A 203 -17.85 -0.39 0.29
CA THR A 203 -17.75 -0.86 -1.10
C THR A 203 -16.85 -2.08 -1.23
N TRP A 204 -15.68 -2.07 -0.59
CA TRP A 204 -14.67 -3.11 -0.77
C TRP A 204 -14.86 -4.29 0.20
N LEU A 205 -15.05 -4.04 1.49
CA LEU A 205 -15.20 -5.11 2.47
C LEU A 205 -16.51 -5.89 2.29
N ARG A 206 -17.62 -5.19 1.98
CA ARG A 206 -18.90 -5.88 1.69
C ARG A 206 -18.88 -6.66 0.39
N SER A 207 -18.18 -6.17 -0.63
CA SER A 207 -18.08 -6.89 -1.92
C SER A 207 -17.27 -8.16 -1.79
N ALA A 208 -16.30 -8.20 -0.89
CA ALA A 208 -15.49 -9.38 -0.56
C ALA A 208 -16.15 -10.29 0.50
N LYS A 209 -17.37 -9.95 1.00
CA LYS A 209 -18.08 -10.67 2.07
C LYS A 209 -17.25 -10.83 3.36
N ILE A 210 -16.25 -9.97 3.57
CA ILE A 210 -15.43 -9.98 4.76
C ILE A 210 -16.28 -9.36 5.88
N GLN A 211 -16.74 -10.21 6.79
CA GLN A 211 -17.39 -9.83 8.03
C GLN A 211 -16.27 -9.63 9.05
N ASP A 212 -16.44 -8.74 10.01
CA ASP A 212 -15.50 -8.48 11.12
C ASP A 212 -14.24 -7.63 10.83
N VAL A 213 -14.06 -7.12 9.62
CA VAL A 213 -13.02 -6.12 9.35
C VAL A 213 -13.66 -4.73 9.22
N GLY A 214 -13.35 -3.83 10.15
CA GLY A 214 -13.75 -2.43 10.12
C GLY A 214 -12.71 -1.57 9.39
N ALA A 215 -13.09 -0.36 9.00
CA ALA A 215 -12.15 0.67 8.57
C ALA A 215 -12.27 1.84 9.56
N TYR A 216 -11.18 2.12 10.28
CA TYR A 216 -11.18 2.98 11.48
C TYR A 216 -10.28 4.20 11.34
N PHE A 217 -9.02 3.99 10.93
CA PHE A 217 -8.05 5.06 10.81
C PHE A 217 -8.38 5.96 9.63
N ALA A 218 -8.52 7.24 9.90
CA ALA A 218 -8.82 8.25 8.90
C ALA A 218 -8.10 9.55 9.27
N VAL A 219 -7.58 10.25 8.27
CA VAL A 219 -6.83 11.50 8.41
C VAL A 219 -7.35 12.51 7.39
N SER A 220 -7.71 13.70 7.84
CA SER A 220 -8.16 14.80 6.97
C SER A 220 -7.05 15.79 6.66
N ASP A 221 -6.25 16.12 7.65
CA ASP A 221 -5.05 16.96 7.54
C ASP A 221 -3.90 16.28 8.29
N ALA A 222 -3.06 15.58 7.52
CA ALA A 222 -1.99 14.77 8.09
C ALA A 222 -1.03 15.61 8.93
N LYS A 223 -0.66 16.81 8.46
CA LYS A 223 0.29 17.66 9.18
C LYS A 223 -0.27 18.09 10.53
N SER A 224 -1.49 18.62 10.58
CA SER A 224 -2.06 19.12 11.82
C SER A 224 -2.43 18.00 12.81
N GLU A 225 -2.88 16.85 12.31
CA GLU A 225 -3.32 15.73 13.15
C GLU A 225 -2.14 14.91 13.67
N LEU A 226 -1.21 14.49 12.80
CA LEU A 226 -0.18 13.52 13.15
C LEU A 226 1.05 14.15 13.81
N SER A 227 1.40 15.41 13.51
CA SER A 227 2.53 16.09 14.18
C SER A 227 2.29 16.30 15.67
N THR A 228 1.05 16.18 16.14
CA THR A 228 0.73 16.28 17.58
C THR A 228 1.04 15.00 18.36
N TRP A 229 1.30 13.90 17.67
CA TRP A 229 1.51 12.61 18.30
C TRP A 229 2.89 12.48 18.94
N ASP A 230 3.91 13.12 18.33
CA ASP A 230 5.26 13.21 18.86
C ASP A 230 5.98 14.41 18.21
N SER A 231 6.74 15.17 19.00
CA SER A 231 7.47 16.35 18.53
C SER A 231 8.58 16.06 17.51
N ARG A 232 9.02 14.81 17.41
CA ARG A 232 10.04 14.34 16.46
C ARG A 232 9.46 14.06 15.07
N LEU A 233 8.14 14.01 14.91
CA LEU A 233 7.50 13.68 13.64
C LEU A 233 7.45 14.89 12.72
N GLN A 234 8.17 14.84 11.62
CA GLN A 234 8.08 15.80 10.54
C GLN A 234 7.12 15.27 9.47
N VAL A 235 5.88 15.79 9.49
CA VAL A 235 4.80 15.29 8.67
C VAL A 235 4.58 16.19 7.45
N THR A 236 4.56 15.57 6.27
CA THR A 236 4.16 16.18 5.01
C THR A 236 3.14 15.29 4.30
N SER A 237 2.40 15.83 3.34
CA SER A 237 1.53 15.03 2.50
C SER A 237 1.37 15.61 1.11
N ARG A 238 1.08 14.75 0.13
CA ARG A 238 0.72 15.11 -1.24
C ARG A 238 -0.63 14.51 -1.61
N GLY A 239 -1.34 15.16 -2.51
CA GLY A 239 -2.57 14.60 -3.05
C GLY A 239 -2.32 13.24 -3.70
N TYR A 240 -3.20 12.33 -3.46
CA TYR A 240 -3.21 11.00 -4.02
C TYR A 240 -3.38 11.06 -5.54
N MET A 241 -2.64 10.30 -6.30
CA MET A 241 -2.55 10.34 -7.76
C MET A 241 -2.06 11.70 -8.32
N LEU A 242 -2.83 12.77 -8.19
CA LEU A 242 -2.54 14.07 -8.80
C LEU A 242 -1.38 14.82 -8.14
N GLY A 243 -0.94 14.43 -6.97
CA GLY A 243 0.26 14.98 -6.32
C GLY A 243 1.57 14.47 -6.94
N TYR A 244 1.51 13.38 -7.70
CA TYR A 244 2.66 12.71 -8.33
C TYR A 244 2.54 12.63 -9.85
N ASN A 245 1.32 12.56 -10.37
CA ASN A 245 1.03 12.45 -11.80
C ASN A 245 -0.02 13.47 -12.22
N ASP A 246 -0.07 13.82 -13.50
CA ASP A 246 -1.11 14.68 -14.05
C ASP A 246 -2.25 13.90 -14.73
N LEU A 247 -2.11 12.58 -14.83
CA LEU A 247 -3.04 11.67 -15.48
C LEU A 247 -3.41 12.08 -16.92
N ARG A 248 -2.48 12.73 -17.65
CA ARG A 248 -2.73 13.22 -19.02
C ARG A 248 -2.59 12.16 -20.09
N ASP A 249 -2.44 10.89 -19.72
CA ASP A 249 -2.45 9.80 -20.69
C ASP A 249 -3.77 9.78 -21.48
N PRO A 250 -3.74 9.62 -22.82
CA PRO A 250 -4.94 9.59 -23.66
C PRO A 250 -5.95 8.50 -23.28
N SER A 251 -5.50 7.41 -22.67
CA SER A 251 -6.37 6.32 -22.18
C SER A 251 -7.21 6.73 -20.95
N VAL A 252 -6.78 7.76 -20.21
CA VAL A 252 -7.48 8.27 -19.03
C VAL A 252 -8.51 9.31 -19.43
N SER A 253 -9.79 9.00 -19.24
CA SER A 253 -10.88 9.92 -19.58
C SER A 253 -10.86 11.21 -18.74
N GLY A 254 -11.41 12.30 -19.28
CA GLY A 254 -11.58 13.56 -18.54
C GLY A 254 -12.40 13.39 -17.26
N LEU A 255 -13.37 12.46 -17.28
CA LEU A 255 -14.16 12.12 -16.10
C LEU A 255 -13.28 11.52 -14.98
N PHE A 256 -12.34 10.65 -15.29
CA PHE A 256 -11.46 10.07 -14.29
C PHE A 256 -10.51 11.10 -13.69
N ARG A 257 -9.99 12.02 -14.49
CA ARG A 257 -9.22 13.17 -13.97
C ARG A 257 -10.05 14.03 -13.04
N PHE A 258 -11.30 14.26 -13.37
CA PHE A 258 -12.23 14.99 -12.49
C PHE A 258 -12.51 14.25 -11.19
N LEU A 259 -12.73 12.94 -11.25
CA LEU A 259 -12.94 12.08 -10.06
C LEU A 259 -11.69 12.03 -9.17
N ALA A 260 -10.49 11.92 -9.76
CA ALA A 260 -9.23 11.99 -9.03
C ALA A 260 -9.08 13.32 -8.29
N LYS A 261 -9.35 14.46 -8.97
CA LYS A 261 -9.33 15.79 -8.34
C LYS A 261 -10.35 15.93 -7.21
N THR A 262 -11.50 15.29 -7.35
CA THR A 262 -12.54 15.26 -6.32
C THR A 262 -12.09 14.42 -5.12
N GLY A 263 -11.46 13.28 -5.38
CA GLY A 263 -10.86 12.40 -4.36
C GLY A 263 -9.83 13.16 -3.53
N ASP A 264 -8.83 13.78 -4.17
CA ASP A 264 -7.80 14.55 -3.47
C ASP A 264 -8.40 15.71 -2.66
N ARG A 265 -9.35 16.44 -3.23
CA ARG A 265 -9.87 17.67 -2.61
C ARG A 265 -10.94 17.43 -1.54
N ILE A 266 -11.92 16.57 -1.82
CA ILE A 266 -13.11 16.35 -0.97
C ILE A 266 -12.91 15.19 -0.03
N MET A 267 -12.39 14.06 -0.54
CA MET A 267 -12.15 12.87 0.24
C MET A 267 -10.81 12.92 0.98
N LYS A 268 -9.99 13.97 0.72
CA LYS A 268 -8.66 14.12 1.33
C LYS A 268 -7.79 12.89 1.13
N MET A 269 -7.87 12.32 -0.07
CA MET A 269 -6.99 11.21 -0.45
C MET A 269 -5.58 11.75 -0.62
N GLN A 270 -4.64 11.19 0.14
CA GLN A 270 -3.28 11.70 0.24
C GLN A 270 -2.28 10.59 0.52
N ILE A 271 -1.07 10.78 0.05
CA ILE A 271 0.11 10.05 0.52
C ILE A 271 0.75 10.90 1.62
N VAL A 272 0.84 10.30 2.80
CA VAL A 272 1.46 10.91 3.98
C VAL A 272 2.90 10.43 4.08
N ARG A 273 3.82 11.37 4.32
CA ARG A 273 5.22 11.10 4.61
C ARG A 273 5.56 11.62 6.00
N ILE A 274 6.11 10.76 6.83
CA ILE A 274 6.59 11.08 8.17
C ILE A 274 8.09 10.79 8.22
N CYS A 275 8.91 11.81 8.49
CA CYS A 275 10.32 11.61 8.80
C CYS A 275 10.48 11.58 10.33
N PHE A 276 11.20 10.59 10.84
CA PHE A 276 11.50 10.44 12.25
C PHE A 276 12.74 11.29 12.61
N GLY A 277 12.56 12.31 13.43
CA GLY A 277 13.66 13.14 13.90
C GLY A 277 14.68 12.35 14.73
N GLN A 278 15.90 12.83 14.77
CA GLN A 278 16.93 12.33 15.67
C GLN A 278 16.55 12.60 17.15
N ARG A 279 16.99 11.79 18.08
CA ARG A 279 16.81 12.00 19.52
C ARG A 279 17.60 13.21 20.00
#